data_bb052fa79c23f390f2f4fa4333ed42a6
#
_entry.id   bb052fa79c23f390f2f4fa4333ed42a6
#
_cell.length_a   1.000
_cell.length_b   1.000
_cell.length_c   1.000
_cell.angle_alpha   90.00
_cell.angle_beta   90.00
_cell.angle_gamma   90.00
#
_symmetry.space_group_name_H-M   'P 1'
#
loop_
_entity.id
_entity.type
_entity.pdbx_description
1 polymer ?
#
loop_
_entity_poly.entity_id
_entity_poly.type
_entity_poly.pdbx_seq_one_letter_code
_entity_poly.pdbx_strand_id
1 'polypeptide(L)'
;MPLSAGDKLGPYEILSPLGAGGMGEVYKARDTRLDRSVAIKVLPEHIARREDLRARFAREARTVASLNHPHICALYDIGEQGSTRYMVMELLEGETLAARIEKGAIALEQALGYATQIADTLDRAHRAGVTHRDVKPGNIMLTRDGVKVLDFGLAKLTAQPGPTEETL
;
A
#
# COMPACT_ATOMS: atom_id res chain seq x y z
N MET A 1 -4.23 18.93 -5.88
CA MET A 1 -3.54 18.95 -7.19
C MET A 1 -2.56 17.78 -7.20
N PRO A 2 -2.45 17.03 -8.29
CA PRO A 2 -1.45 15.97 -8.41
C PRO A 2 -0.04 16.55 -8.28
N LEU A 3 0.88 15.78 -7.71
CA LEU A 3 2.28 16.17 -7.56
C LEU A 3 3.04 16.00 -8.88
N SER A 4 4.01 16.86 -9.10
CA SER A 4 4.86 16.88 -10.28
C SER A 4 6.29 16.47 -9.93
N ALA A 5 7.08 16.07 -10.93
CA ALA A 5 8.50 15.81 -10.75
C ALA A 5 9.21 17.06 -10.19
N GLY A 6 10.02 16.87 -9.17
CA GLY A 6 10.71 17.92 -8.42
C GLY A 6 9.96 18.44 -7.20
N ASP A 7 8.66 18.15 -7.05
CA ASP A 7 7.93 18.48 -5.81
C ASP A 7 8.51 17.72 -4.63
N LYS A 8 8.44 18.33 -3.45
CA LYS A 8 8.99 17.73 -2.22
C LYS A 8 7.87 17.45 -1.22
N LEU A 9 7.95 16.29 -0.59
CA LEU A 9 7.19 15.90 0.58
C LEU A 9 8.17 15.60 1.72
N GLY A 10 8.43 16.58 2.58
CA GLY A 10 9.50 16.48 3.56
C GLY A 10 10.86 16.22 2.88
N PRO A 11 11.58 15.14 3.25
CA PRO A 11 12.87 14.78 2.65
C PRO A 11 12.74 14.00 1.33
N TYR A 12 11.53 13.78 0.84
CA TYR A 12 11.27 12.98 -0.35
C TYR A 12 11.03 13.89 -1.56
N GLU A 13 11.78 13.66 -2.64
CA GLU A 13 11.64 14.35 -3.91
C GLU A 13 10.89 13.46 -4.90
N ILE A 14 9.77 13.95 -5.43
CA ILE A 14 8.94 13.23 -6.41
C ILE A 14 9.70 13.13 -7.73
N LEU A 15 9.76 11.94 -8.30
CA LEU A 15 10.42 11.68 -9.59
C LEU A 15 9.41 11.48 -10.72
N SER A 16 8.40 10.64 -10.49
CA SER A 16 7.36 10.33 -11.48
C SER A 16 6.13 9.71 -10.85
N PRO A 17 4.94 9.83 -11.46
CA PRO A 17 3.78 9.05 -11.05
C PRO A 17 4.00 7.56 -11.37
N LEU A 18 3.50 6.68 -10.51
CA LEU A 18 3.44 5.23 -10.71
C LEU A 18 2.02 4.74 -11.00
N GLY A 19 1.03 5.42 -10.44
CA GLY A 19 -0.37 5.09 -10.64
C GLY A 19 -1.30 5.94 -9.79
N ALA A 20 -2.59 5.91 -10.14
CA ALA A 20 -3.65 6.58 -9.40
C ALA A 20 -4.87 5.65 -9.33
N GLY A 21 -5.59 5.68 -8.22
CA GLY A 21 -6.79 4.88 -8.01
C GLY A 21 -7.62 5.36 -6.83
N GLY A 22 -8.67 4.63 -6.50
CA GLY A 22 -9.61 4.98 -5.42
C GLY A 22 -8.97 5.13 -4.04
N MET A 23 -7.75 4.61 -3.84
CA MET A 23 -7.00 4.71 -2.60
C MET A 23 -5.91 5.79 -2.61
N GLY A 24 -5.92 6.69 -3.59
CA GLY A 24 -4.95 7.77 -3.72
C GLY A 24 -4.01 7.63 -4.91
N GLU A 25 -3.03 8.50 -4.96
CA GLU A 25 -2.00 8.57 -6.00
C GLU A 25 -0.70 7.99 -5.47
N VAL A 26 0.02 7.24 -6.31
CA VAL A 26 1.32 6.64 -5.97
C VAL A 26 2.39 7.21 -6.87
N TYR A 27 3.49 7.60 -6.27
CA TYR A 27 4.64 8.22 -6.94
C TYR A 27 5.93 7.48 -6.64
N LYS A 28 6.81 7.43 -7.62
CA LYS A 28 8.23 7.15 -7.40
C LYS A 28 8.89 8.41 -6.85
N ALA A 29 9.65 8.28 -5.78
CA ALA A 29 10.37 9.37 -5.17
C ALA A 29 11.78 8.94 -4.74
N ARG A 30 12.63 9.93 -4.45
CA ARG A 30 13.95 9.75 -3.86
C ARG A 30 13.93 10.21 -2.41
N ASP A 31 14.33 9.35 -1.49
CA ASP A 31 14.66 9.73 -0.12
C ASP A 31 16.04 10.41 -0.15
N THR A 32 16.07 11.74 0.02
CA THR A 32 17.31 12.52 -0.10
C THR A 32 18.25 12.34 1.09
N ARG A 33 17.78 11.80 2.21
CA ARG A 33 18.61 11.52 3.41
C ARG A 33 19.38 10.22 3.27
N LEU A 34 18.74 9.20 2.68
CA LEU A 34 19.31 7.85 2.55
C LEU A 34 19.72 7.51 1.12
N ASP A 35 19.54 8.46 0.19
CA ASP A 35 19.85 8.34 -1.24
C ASP A 35 19.31 7.06 -1.88
N ARG A 36 18.02 6.78 -1.64
CA ARG A 36 17.33 5.59 -2.18
C ARG A 36 16.02 5.94 -2.84
N SER A 37 15.61 5.12 -3.80
CA SER A 37 14.27 5.21 -4.40
C SER A 37 13.24 4.57 -3.48
N VAL A 38 12.07 5.21 -3.39
CA VAL A 38 10.92 4.77 -2.59
C VAL A 38 9.63 4.95 -3.38
N ALA A 39 8.55 4.29 -2.98
CA ALA A 39 7.21 4.59 -3.42
C ALA A 39 6.50 5.47 -2.37
N ILE A 40 5.86 6.53 -2.82
CA ILE A 40 5.05 7.40 -1.95
C ILE A 40 3.60 7.29 -2.37
N LYS A 41 2.74 6.91 -1.43
CA LYS A 41 1.30 6.91 -1.61
C LYS A 41 0.70 8.11 -0.89
N VAL A 42 0.10 9.00 -1.66
CA VAL A 42 -0.62 10.17 -1.15
C VAL A 42 -2.05 9.77 -0.81
N LEU A 43 -2.49 10.07 0.40
CA LEU A 43 -3.82 9.73 0.85
C LEU A 43 -4.87 10.67 0.27
N PRO A 44 -6.07 10.17 -0.06
CA PRO A 44 -7.19 10.99 -0.48
C PRO A 44 -7.52 12.09 0.56
N GLU A 45 -7.89 13.26 0.07
CA GLU A 45 -8.13 14.45 0.90
C GLU A 45 -9.22 14.23 1.96
N HIS A 46 -10.24 13.44 1.66
CA HIS A 46 -11.33 13.12 2.61
C HIS A 46 -10.83 12.33 3.83
N ILE A 47 -9.75 11.56 3.70
CA ILE A 47 -9.08 10.88 4.81
C ILE A 47 -8.19 11.86 5.57
N ALA A 48 -7.45 12.69 4.83
CA ALA A 48 -6.52 13.65 5.41
C ALA A 48 -7.22 14.71 6.29
N ARG A 49 -8.47 15.07 6.00
CA ARG A 49 -9.25 16.08 6.73
C ARG A 49 -9.92 15.59 8.01
N ARG A 50 -10.13 14.28 8.17
CA ARG A 50 -10.82 13.70 9.33
C ARG A 50 -9.84 13.26 10.40
N GLU A 51 -9.92 13.87 11.59
CA GLU A 51 -8.99 13.61 12.69
C GLU A 51 -9.09 12.17 13.23
N ASP A 52 -10.31 11.61 13.29
CA ASP A 52 -10.55 10.23 13.69
C ASP A 52 -9.90 9.22 12.73
N LEU A 53 -9.97 9.48 11.41
CA LEU A 53 -9.33 8.65 10.39
C LEU A 53 -7.80 8.81 10.41
N ARG A 54 -7.30 9.99 10.72
CA ARG A 54 -5.88 10.29 10.87
C ARG A 54 -5.24 9.48 12.00
N ALA A 55 -5.86 9.53 13.19
CA ALA A 55 -5.37 8.80 14.36
C ALA A 55 -5.39 7.28 14.12
N ARG A 56 -6.45 6.78 13.48
CA ARG A 56 -6.57 5.38 13.08
C ARG A 56 -5.50 5.00 12.07
N PHE A 57 -5.30 5.82 11.04
CA PHE A 57 -4.26 5.62 10.02
C PHE A 57 -2.87 5.49 10.66
N ALA A 58 -2.47 6.45 11.51
CA ALA A 58 -1.17 6.42 12.15
C ALA A 58 -0.96 5.16 13.02
N ARG A 59 -2.01 4.69 13.69
CA ARG A 59 -1.96 3.47 14.51
C ARG A 59 -1.83 2.22 13.64
N GLU A 60 -2.63 2.10 12.58
CA GLU A 60 -2.59 0.95 11.67
C GLU A 60 -1.26 0.92 10.91
N ALA A 61 -0.75 2.07 10.47
CA ALA A 61 0.55 2.20 9.82
C ALA A 61 1.70 1.71 10.72
N ARG A 62 1.70 2.07 12.01
CA ARG A 62 2.72 1.57 12.96
C ARG A 62 2.68 0.05 13.10
N THR A 63 1.49 -0.54 13.14
CA THR A 63 1.34 -1.99 13.23
C THR A 63 1.84 -2.67 11.97
N VAL A 64 1.51 -2.13 10.78
CA VAL A 64 2.01 -2.65 9.50
C VAL A 64 3.53 -2.48 9.39
N ALA A 65 4.09 -1.35 9.83
CA ALA A 65 5.53 -1.10 9.80
C ALA A 65 6.32 -2.08 10.69
N SER A 66 5.69 -2.68 11.70
CA SER A 66 6.31 -3.74 12.51
C SER A 66 6.34 -5.11 11.85
N LEU A 67 5.60 -5.31 10.75
CA LEU A 67 5.61 -6.55 9.99
C LEU A 67 6.89 -6.64 9.16
N ASN A 68 7.73 -7.60 9.48
CA ASN A 68 8.91 -7.93 8.69
C ASN A 68 8.70 -9.30 8.06
N HIS A 69 8.53 -9.32 6.73
CA HIS A 69 8.30 -10.53 5.97
C HIS A 69 8.73 -10.32 4.50
N PRO A 70 9.37 -11.28 3.84
CA PRO A 70 9.86 -11.11 2.47
C PRO A 70 8.75 -10.81 1.46
N HIS A 71 7.52 -11.26 1.73
CA HIS A 71 6.37 -11.10 0.85
C HIS A 71 5.40 -9.99 1.30
N ILE A 72 5.78 -9.14 2.25
CA ILE A 72 5.05 -7.92 2.62
C ILE A 72 5.80 -6.72 2.06
N CYS A 73 5.09 -5.80 1.38
CA CYS A 73 5.66 -4.52 0.99
C CYS A 73 5.99 -3.71 2.26
N ALA A 74 7.24 -3.38 2.46
CA ALA A 74 7.68 -2.69 3.65
C ALA A 74 7.16 -1.25 3.70
N LEU A 75 6.63 -0.84 4.85
CA LEU A 75 6.30 0.56 5.15
C LEU A 75 7.48 1.19 5.88
N TYR A 76 8.09 2.22 5.30
CA TYR A 76 9.27 2.88 5.82
C TYR A 76 8.97 4.08 6.70
N ASP A 77 7.96 4.87 6.31
CA ASP A 77 7.64 6.13 6.98
C ASP A 77 6.21 6.57 6.69
N ILE A 78 5.69 7.47 7.51
CA ILE A 78 4.46 8.22 7.27
C ILE A 78 4.74 9.69 7.49
N GLY A 79 4.19 10.55 6.66
CA GLY A 79 4.45 11.98 6.74
C GLY A 79 3.22 12.84 6.46
N GLU A 80 3.42 14.11 6.76
CA GLU A 80 2.45 15.17 6.53
C GLU A 80 3.15 16.43 6.05
N GLN A 81 2.63 17.04 5.01
CA GLN A 81 3.08 18.35 4.55
C GLN A 81 1.89 19.21 4.15
N GLY A 82 1.62 20.26 4.90
CA GLY A 82 0.39 21.05 4.76
C GLY A 82 -0.85 20.17 5.01
N SER A 83 -1.74 20.09 4.05
CA SER A 83 -2.92 19.21 4.08
C SER A 83 -2.67 17.83 3.49
N THR A 84 -1.50 17.59 2.90
CA THR A 84 -1.16 16.33 2.23
C THR A 84 -0.59 15.34 3.24
N ARG A 85 -1.17 14.13 3.27
CA ARG A 85 -0.67 13.00 4.06
C ARG A 85 -0.20 11.92 3.13
N TYR A 86 0.89 11.26 3.50
CA TYR A 86 1.51 10.27 2.66
C TYR A 86 2.15 9.14 3.46
N MET A 87 2.29 8.01 2.78
CA MET A 87 3.08 6.86 3.22
C MET A 87 4.28 6.68 2.32
N VAL A 88 5.38 6.28 2.91
CA VAL A 88 6.62 5.95 2.20
C VAL A 88 6.84 4.45 2.31
N MET A 89 6.94 3.79 1.18
CA MET A 89 6.99 2.34 1.07
C MET A 89 8.17 1.89 0.22
N GLU A 90 8.46 0.62 0.31
CA GLU A 90 9.34 -0.09 -0.60
C GLU A 90 8.91 0.16 -2.05
N LEU A 91 9.84 0.58 -2.90
CA LEU A 91 9.61 0.66 -4.34
C LEU A 91 9.76 -0.74 -4.93
N LEU A 92 8.67 -1.26 -5.48
CA LEU A 92 8.65 -2.58 -6.10
C LEU A 92 8.76 -2.49 -7.61
N GLU A 93 9.56 -3.37 -8.18
CA GLU A 93 9.68 -3.57 -9.64
C GLU A 93 8.97 -4.86 -10.03
N GLY A 94 8.08 -4.78 -11.01
CA GLY A 94 7.27 -5.90 -11.48
C GLY A 94 5.90 -5.46 -11.94
N GLU A 95 4.97 -6.38 -11.95
CA GLU A 95 3.56 -6.13 -12.33
C GLU A 95 2.59 -6.62 -11.26
N THR A 96 1.39 -6.09 -11.24
CA THR A 96 0.34 -6.63 -10.37
C THR A 96 -0.12 -7.99 -10.86
N LEU A 97 -0.59 -8.84 -9.94
CA LEU A 97 -1.23 -10.10 -10.30
C LEU A 97 -2.45 -9.87 -11.21
N ALA A 98 -3.17 -8.75 -11.04
CA ALA A 98 -4.25 -8.36 -11.92
C ALA A 98 -3.78 -8.19 -13.37
N ALA A 99 -2.74 -7.39 -13.59
CA ALA A 99 -2.15 -7.17 -14.92
C ALA A 99 -1.60 -8.48 -15.52
N ARG A 100 -1.06 -9.37 -14.70
CA ARG A 100 -0.57 -10.68 -15.14
C ARG A 100 -1.72 -11.57 -15.60
N ILE A 101 -2.85 -11.58 -14.90
CA ILE A 101 -4.04 -12.39 -15.26
C ILE A 101 -4.64 -11.91 -16.58
N GLU A 102 -4.64 -10.60 -16.85
CA GLU A 102 -5.13 -10.04 -18.11
C GLU A 102 -4.33 -10.53 -19.34
N LYS A 103 -3.08 -10.90 -19.15
CA LYS A 103 -2.21 -11.44 -20.21
C LYS A 103 -2.51 -12.91 -20.54
N GLY A 104 -3.38 -13.57 -19.79
CA GLY A 104 -3.79 -14.95 -20.00
C GLY A 104 -3.55 -15.86 -18.80
N ALA A 105 -3.87 -17.15 -18.97
CA ALA A 105 -3.79 -18.14 -17.91
C ALA A 105 -2.38 -18.24 -17.32
N ILE A 106 -2.32 -18.50 -16.01
CA ILE A 106 -1.10 -18.78 -15.27
C ILE A 106 -0.96 -20.30 -15.15
N ALA A 107 0.23 -20.83 -15.39
CA ALA A 107 0.50 -22.24 -15.20
C ALA A 107 0.19 -22.67 -13.75
N LEU A 108 -0.40 -23.86 -13.57
CA LEU A 108 -0.87 -24.32 -12.27
C LEU A 108 0.22 -24.29 -11.19
N GLU A 109 1.41 -24.77 -11.53
CA GLU A 109 2.55 -24.77 -10.59
C GLU A 109 2.92 -23.34 -10.13
N GLN A 110 2.94 -22.40 -11.05
CA GLN A 110 3.21 -20.99 -10.76
C GLN A 110 2.10 -20.37 -9.92
N ALA A 111 0.83 -20.67 -10.23
CA ALA A 111 -0.32 -20.20 -9.46
C ALA A 111 -0.30 -20.73 -8.02
N LEU A 112 0.04 -22.01 -7.83
CA LEU A 112 0.21 -22.62 -6.51
C LEU A 112 1.37 -21.99 -5.74
N GLY A 113 2.48 -21.69 -6.41
CA GLY A 113 3.60 -20.96 -5.80
C GLY A 113 3.19 -19.58 -5.28
N TYR A 114 2.45 -18.79 -6.07
CA TYR A 114 1.91 -17.51 -5.63
C TYR A 114 0.93 -17.65 -4.46
N ALA A 115 0.01 -18.62 -4.55
CA ALA A 115 -0.97 -18.87 -3.50
C ALA A 115 -0.30 -19.24 -2.16
N THR A 116 0.74 -20.04 -2.19
CA THR A 116 1.52 -20.43 -1.00
C THR A 116 2.18 -19.20 -0.36
N GLN A 117 2.84 -18.34 -1.14
CA GLN A 117 3.48 -17.13 -0.64
C GLN A 117 2.47 -16.15 -0.06
N ILE A 118 1.30 -16.00 -0.70
CA ILE A 118 0.21 -15.16 -0.18
C ILE A 118 -0.33 -15.70 1.14
N ALA A 119 -0.58 -17.01 1.22
CA ALA A 119 -1.10 -17.64 2.43
C ALA A 119 -0.12 -17.49 3.62
N ASP A 120 1.18 -17.72 3.40
CA ASP A 120 2.24 -17.53 4.39
C ASP A 120 2.30 -16.07 4.88
N THR A 121 2.18 -15.13 3.95
CA THR A 121 2.11 -13.69 4.24
C THR A 121 0.93 -13.33 5.13
N LEU A 122 -0.26 -13.86 4.82
CA LEU A 122 -1.48 -13.62 5.59
C LEU A 122 -1.41 -14.27 6.97
N ASP A 123 -0.88 -15.49 7.08
CA ASP A 123 -0.65 -16.15 8.37
C ASP A 123 0.28 -15.32 9.27
N ARG A 124 1.39 -14.83 8.71
CA ARG A 124 2.33 -13.97 9.45
C ARG A 124 1.67 -12.70 9.94
N ALA A 125 0.87 -12.03 9.11
CA ALA A 125 0.14 -10.83 9.48
C ALA A 125 -0.92 -11.12 10.57
N HIS A 126 -1.69 -12.19 10.43
CA HIS A 126 -2.71 -12.60 11.40
C HIS A 126 -2.11 -12.90 12.78
N ARG A 127 -0.98 -13.58 12.85
CA ARG A 127 -0.24 -13.82 14.09
C ARG A 127 0.24 -12.54 14.78
N ALA A 128 0.46 -11.49 13.99
CA ALA A 128 0.78 -10.16 14.51
C ALA A 128 -0.47 -9.29 14.80
N GLY A 129 -1.67 -9.87 14.71
CA GLY A 129 -2.94 -9.16 14.94
C GLY A 129 -3.38 -8.27 13.80
N VAL A 130 -2.78 -8.40 12.61
CA VAL A 130 -3.09 -7.59 11.42
C VAL A 130 -3.91 -8.40 10.43
N THR A 131 -5.07 -7.89 10.06
CA THR A 131 -5.91 -8.44 8.98
C THR A 131 -5.82 -7.53 7.76
N HIS A 132 -5.62 -8.09 6.57
CA HIS A 132 -5.44 -7.32 5.33
C HIS A 132 -6.71 -6.58 4.90
N ARG A 133 -7.87 -7.27 4.90
CA ARG A 133 -9.23 -6.77 4.59
C ARG A 133 -9.51 -6.37 3.13
N ASP A 134 -8.52 -6.36 2.26
CA ASP A 134 -8.70 -6.04 0.83
C ASP A 134 -7.74 -6.88 -0.03
N VAL A 135 -7.70 -8.19 0.20
CA VAL A 135 -6.91 -9.12 -0.63
C VAL A 135 -7.56 -9.24 -1.99
N LYS A 136 -6.85 -8.79 -3.01
CA LYS A 136 -7.28 -8.87 -4.43
C LYS A 136 -6.06 -8.83 -5.34
N PRO A 137 -6.18 -9.29 -6.59
CA PRO A 137 -5.05 -9.32 -7.52
C PRO A 137 -4.35 -7.97 -7.73
N GLY A 138 -5.07 -6.85 -7.63
CA GLY A 138 -4.49 -5.51 -7.74
C GLY A 138 -3.61 -5.10 -6.56
N ASN A 139 -3.74 -5.78 -5.40
CA ASN A 139 -2.94 -5.55 -4.20
C ASN A 139 -1.83 -6.59 -4.03
N ILE A 140 -1.49 -7.30 -5.09
CA ILE A 140 -0.42 -8.30 -5.11
C ILE A 140 0.52 -7.95 -6.25
N MET A 141 1.79 -7.68 -5.94
CA MET A 141 2.84 -7.47 -6.92
C MET A 141 3.62 -8.77 -7.16
N LEU A 142 3.86 -9.07 -8.41
CA LEU A 142 4.75 -10.13 -8.85
C LEU A 142 6.11 -9.50 -9.18
N THR A 143 7.10 -9.78 -8.35
CA THR A 143 8.46 -9.31 -8.53
C THR A 143 9.37 -10.47 -8.90
N ARG A 144 10.62 -10.18 -9.28
CA ARG A 144 11.61 -11.25 -9.54
C ARG A 144 11.92 -12.10 -8.29
N ASP A 145 11.73 -11.53 -7.11
CA ASP A 145 12.02 -12.18 -5.82
C ASP A 145 10.78 -12.84 -5.19
N GLY A 146 9.67 -12.90 -5.94
CA GLY A 146 8.42 -13.51 -5.53
C GLY A 146 7.27 -12.51 -5.37
N VAL A 147 6.24 -12.94 -4.68
CA VAL A 147 5.05 -12.12 -4.41
C VAL A 147 5.35 -11.06 -3.36
N LYS A 148 4.77 -9.88 -3.52
CA LYS A 148 4.69 -8.83 -2.50
C LYS A 148 3.24 -8.41 -2.31
N VAL A 149 2.73 -8.52 -1.09
CA VAL A 149 1.38 -8.08 -0.73
C VAL A 149 1.41 -6.63 -0.30
N LEU A 150 0.53 -5.82 -0.90
CA LEU A 150 0.43 -4.37 -0.71
C LEU A 150 -0.73 -4.01 0.23
N ASP A 151 -0.70 -2.81 0.78
CA ASP A 151 -1.84 -2.12 1.42
C ASP A 151 -2.53 -2.89 2.57
N PHE A 152 -1.77 -3.51 3.46
CA PHE A 152 -2.30 -4.12 4.68
C PHE A 152 -3.09 -3.14 5.54
N GLY A 153 -4.29 -3.53 5.96
CA GLY A 153 -5.09 -2.84 6.98
C GLY A 153 -5.70 -1.50 6.57
N LEU A 154 -5.27 -0.89 5.47
CA LEU A 154 -5.64 0.47 5.09
C LEU A 154 -7.05 0.59 4.49
N ALA A 155 -7.67 -0.50 4.06
CA ALA A 155 -8.99 -0.50 3.44
C ALA A 155 -10.11 0.02 4.36
N LYS A 156 -9.99 -0.14 5.69
CA LYS A 156 -10.96 0.43 6.67
C LYS A 156 -10.99 1.95 6.69
N LEU A 157 -9.93 2.59 6.22
CA LEU A 157 -9.83 4.05 6.21
C LEU A 157 -10.55 4.66 5.01
N THR A 158 -10.69 3.88 3.94
CA THR A 158 -11.33 4.31 2.70
C THR A 158 -12.79 3.89 2.59
N ALA A 159 -13.24 2.88 3.36
CA ALA A 159 -14.64 2.53 3.43
C ALA A 159 -15.41 3.62 4.20
N GLN A 160 -16.26 4.34 3.50
CA GLN A 160 -17.31 5.15 4.16
C GLN A 160 -18.16 4.19 5.01
N PRO A 161 -18.52 4.54 6.25
CA PRO A 161 -19.56 3.81 6.95
C PRO A 161 -20.82 3.94 6.10
N GLY A 162 -21.24 2.83 5.49
CA GLY A 162 -22.57 2.74 4.92
C GLY A 162 -23.60 3.11 5.99
N PRO A 163 -24.79 3.64 5.63
CA PRO A 163 -25.83 3.91 6.60
C PRO A 163 -26.06 2.64 7.40
N THR A 164 -25.96 2.75 8.71
CA THR A 164 -26.36 1.72 9.64
C THR A 164 -27.84 1.44 9.35
N GLU A 165 -28.16 0.28 8.77
CA GLU A 165 -29.52 -0.22 8.84
C GLU A 165 -29.82 -0.43 10.32
N GLU A 166 -30.52 0.54 10.91
CA GLU A 166 -31.25 0.32 12.14
C GLU A 166 -32.29 -0.75 11.84
N THR A 167 -32.03 -1.96 12.29
CA THR A 167 -33.01 -3.03 12.31
C THR A 167 -34.06 -2.66 13.34
N LEU A 168 -35.25 -2.38 12.87
CA LEU A 168 -36.49 -2.36 13.66
C LEU A 168 -36.79 -3.75 14.19
#